data_918149c2ea1835030c4cf17079da839c
#
_entry.id   918149c2ea1835030c4cf17079da839c
#
_cell.length_a   1.000
_cell.length_b   1.000
_cell.length_c   1.000
_cell.angle_alpha   90.00
_cell.angle_beta   90.00
_cell.angle_gamma   90.00
#
_symmetry.space_group_name_H-M   'P 1'
#
loop_
_entity.id
_entity.type
_entity.pdbx_description
1 polymer ?
#
loop_
_entity_poly.entity_id
_entity_poly.type
_entity_poly.pdbx_seq_one_letter_code
_entity_poly.pdbx_strand_id
1 'polypeptide(L)'
;NITVVTNGVMHIEELTKNKIKTIIIGGEVKYTTKAIVGAGAIESLEKYRFDKCFIGVNGIDEKHGFTTPELNEAIIKKKVLELSNMKYILADKTKFDRVSNIQFSTMDNCKIITSDEAIKKHNKYKKFFL
;
A
#
# COMPACT_ATOMS: atom_id res chain seq x y z
N ASN A 1 5.51 11.50 -17.71
CA ASN A 1 4.44 12.40 -17.29
C ASN A 1 3.39 11.65 -16.45
N ILE A 2 3.51 11.75 -15.12
CA ILE A 2 2.63 11.05 -14.18
C ILE A 2 1.99 12.02 -13.20
N THR A 3 0.88 11.58 -12.61
CA THR A 3 0.24 12.25 -11.47
C THR A 3 0.25 11.25 -10.32
N VAL A 4 0.69 11.68 -9.15
CA VAL A 4 0.72 10.84 -7.95
C VAL A 4 -0.35 11.32 -6.98
N VAL A 5 -1.19 10.39 -6.53
CA VAL A 5 -2.14 10.60 -5.44
C VAL A 5 -1.58 9.85 -4.23
N THR A 6 -1.42 10.54 -3.12
CA THR A 6 -0.81 9.94 -1.93
C THR A 6 -1.59 10.27 -0.66
N ASN A 7 -1.56 9.35 0.30
CA ASN A 7 -2.03 9.58 1.66
C ASN A 7 -0.85 9.75 2.65
N GLY A 8 0.38 9.76 2.15
CA GLY A 8 1.57 9.88 3.00
C GLY A 8 2.12 11.29 2.99
N VAL A 9 2.05 11.97 4.14
CA VAL A 9 2.54 13.35 4.28
C VAL A 9 4.04 13.43 3.95
N MET A 10 4.80 12.41 4.28
CA MET A 10 6.26 12.39 4.08
C MET A 10 6.69 12.32 2.62
N HIS A 11 5.80 11.95 1.71
CA HIS A 11 6.12 11.85 0.28
C HIS A 11 6.10 13.19 -0.44
N ILE A 12 5.40 14.18 0.12
CA ILE A 12 5.08 15.43 -0.59
C ILE A 12 6.31 16.22 -0.97
N GLU A 13 7.24 16.38 -0.05
CA GLU A 13 8.45 17.15 -0.29
C GLU A 13 9.25 16.62 -1.49
N GLU A 14 9.50 15.31 -1.50
CA GLU A 14 10.28 14.69 -2.57
C GLU A 14 9.56 14.73 -3.91
N LEU A 15 8.25 14.48 -3.92
CA LEU A 15 7.45 14.53 -5.14
C LEU A 15 7.43 15.93 -5.74
N THR A 16 7.21 16.95 -4.93
CA THR A 16 7.15 18.34 -5.41
C THR A 16 8.52 18.87 -5.82
N LYS A 17 9.57 18.48 -5.11
CA LYS A 17 10.95 18.81 -5.49
C LYS A 17 11.28 18.30 -6.89
N ASN A 18 10.79 17.13 -7.24
CA ASN A 18 10.97 16.53 -8.56
C ASN A 18 9.92 17.00 -9.59
N LYS A 19 9.13 18.02 -9.25
CA LYS A 19 8.11 18.61 -10.12
C LYS A 19 7.06 17.61 -10.61
N ILE A 20 6.77 16.60 -9.79
CA ILE A 20 5.71 15.63 -10.06
C ILE A 20 4.39 16.19 -9.61
N LYS A 21 3.39 16.18 -10.49
CA LYS A 21 2.03 16.60 -10.12
C LYS A 21 1.53 15.70 -8.99
N THR A 22 1.28 16.30 -7.82
CA THR A 22 0.96 15.57 -6.60
C THR A 22 -0.38 16.02 -6.05
N ILE A 23 -1.22 15.05 -5.71
CA ILE A 23 -2.50 15.26 -5.04
C ILE A 23 -2.42 14.54 -3.70
N ILE A 24 -2.65 15.27 -2.62
CA ILE A 24 -2.78 14.67 -1.29
C ILE A 24 -4.26 14.58 -0.94
N ILE A 25 -4.67 13.42 -0.43
CA ILE A 25 -6.05 13.24 0.01
C ILE A 25 -6.29 13.93 1.35
N GLY A 26 -7.50 14.41 1.58
CA GLY A 26 -7.90 14.97 2.86
C GLY A 26 -8.20 13.89 3.88
N GLY A 27 -8.17 14.26 5.16
CA GLY A 27 -8.48 13.33 6.24
C GLY A 27 -7.70 13.63 7.51
N GLU A 28 -7.68 12.69 8.42
CA GLU A 28 -6.96 12.79 9.69
C GLU A 28 -5.54 12.23 9.53
N VAL A 29 -4.55 12.95 10.03
CA VAL A 29 -3.16 12.49 10.01
C VAL A 29 -2.88 11.63 11.23
N LYS A 30 -2.44 10.40 11.01
CA LYS A 30 -2.02 9.49 12.08
C LYS A 30 -0.61 9.86 12.54
N TYR A 31 -0.42 10.09 13.82
CA TYR A 31 0.86 10.59 14.38
C TYR A 31 2.04 9.66 14.09
N THR A 32 1.82 8.36 14.23
CA THR A 32 2.89 7.37 14.19
C THR A 32 3.43 7.14 12.79
N THR A 33 2.54 7.07 11.80
CA THR A 33 2.91 6.73 10.43
C THR A 33 2.91 7.93 9.48
N LYS A 34 2.34 9.06 9.92
CA LYS A 34 2.12 10.24 9.07
C LYS A 34 1.21 9.96 7.88
N ALA A 35 0.42 8.90 7.98
CA ALA A 35 -0.58 8.55 6.95
C ALA A 35 -1.89 9.26 7.21
N ILE A 36 -2.57 9.65 6.13
CA ILE A 36 -3.90 10.25 6.18
C ILE A 36 -4.93 9.13 6.09
N VAL A 37 -5.84 9.10 7.05
CA VAL A 37 -6.85 8.04 7.21
C VAL A 37 -8.23 8.63 7.53
N GLY A 38 -9.23 7.77 7.65
CA GLY A 38 -10.57 8.12 8.08
C GLY A 38 -11.55 8.35 6.94
N ALA A 39 -12.78 8.70 7.31
CA ALA A 39 -13.89 8.86 6.36
C ALA A 39 -13.64 9.92 5.29
N GLY A 40 -13.00 11.03 5.64
CA GLY A 40 -12.63 12.08 4.70
C GLY A 40 -11.64 11.60 3.65
N ALA A 41 -10.69 10.76 4.05
CA ALA A 41 -9.72 10.17 3.14
C ALA A 41 -10.39 9.22 2.14
N ILE A 42 -11.31 8.39 2.61
CA ILE A 42 -12.08 7.47 1.76
C ILE A 42 -12.90 8.26 0.73
N GLU A 43 -13.62 9.28 1.17
CA GLU A 43 -14.41 10.13 0.29
C GLU A 43 -13.54 10.79 -0.77
N SER A 44 -12.37 11.27 -0.37
CA SER A 44 -11.38 11.87 -1.28
C SER A 44 -10.93 10.88 -2.35
N LEU A 45 -10.61 9.65 -1.96
CA LEU A 45 -10.17 8.60 -2.87
C LEU A 45 -11.23 8.16 -3.87
N GLU A 46 -12.47 8.11 -3.46
CA GLU A 46 -13.58 7.61 -4.29
C GLU A 46 -13.82 8.42 -5.58
N LYS A 47 -13.25 9.63 -5.66
CA LYS A 47 -13.31 10.47 -6.85
C LYS A 47 -12.38 9.99 -7.98
N TYR A 48 -11.45 9.08 -7.68
CA TYR A 48 -10.37 8.71 -8.59
C TYR A 48 -10.44 7.25 -9.04
N ARG A 49 -9.80 6.99 -10.16
CA ARG A 49 -9.40 5.66 -10.62
C ARG A 49 -7.90 5.72 -10.88
N PHE A 50 -7.18 4.65 -10.55
CA PHE A 50 -5.72 4.62 -10.66
C PHE A 50 -5.28 3.57 -11.67
N ASP A 51 -4.26 3.91 -12.46
CA ASP A 51 -3.61 2.93 -13.34
C ASP A 51 -2.84 1.90 -12.51
N LYS A 52 -2.12 2.39 -11.50
CA LYS A 52 -1.29 1.56 -10.61
C LYS A 52 -1.39 2.06 -9.17
N CYS A 53 -1.26 1.15 -8.23
CA CYS A 53 -1.04 1.53 -6.84
C CYS A 53 0.14 0.76 -6.24
N PHE A 54 0.77 1.38 -5.25
CA PHE A 54 1.91 0.83 -4.52
C PHE A 54 1.59 0.94 -3.04
N ILE A 55 1.37 -0.19 -2.38
CA ILE A 55 0.85 -0.25 -1.01
C ILE A 55 1.87 -0.94 -0.11
N GLY A 56 2.20 -0.32 1.01
CA GLY A 56 3.00 -0.94 2.06
C GLY A 56 2.23 -2.03 2.80
N VAL A 57 2.94 -2.90 3.50
CA VAL A 57 2.37 -4.03 4.22
C VAL A 57 3.14 -4.29 5.51
N ASN A 58 2.49 -4.87 6.49
CA ASN A 58 3.16 -5.29 7.73
C ASN A 58 3.34 -6.80 7.81
N GLY A 59 2.45 -7.58 7.20
CA GLY A 59 2.56 -9.03 7.18
C GLY A 59 2.12 -9.62 5.85
N ILE A 60 2.83 -10.65 5.42
CA ILE A 60 2.55 -11.45 4.21
C ILE A 60 2.51 -12.92 4.63
N ASP A 61 1.39 -13.57 4.38
CA ASP A 61 1.18 -14.96 4.75
C ASP A 61 0.35 -15.68 3.68
N GLU A 62 0.71 -16.92 3.36
CA GLU A 62 0.02 -17.68 2.31
C GLU A 62 -1.48 -17.80 2.56
N LYS A 63 -1.86 -18.03 3.82
CA LYS A 63 -3.26 -18.23 4.20
C LYS A 63 -3.99 -16.91 4.46
N HIS A 64 -3.34 -15.98 5.16
CA HIS A 64 -3.97 -14.75 5.64
C HIS A 64 -3.76 -13.56 4.72
N GLY A 65 -2.99 -13.73 3.65
CA GLY A 65 -2.77 -12.66 2.67
C GLY A 65 -1.93 -11.50 3.19
N PHE A 66 -2.31 -10.30 2.79
CA PHE A 66 -1.64 -9.07 3.18
C PHE A 66 -2.35 -8.43 4.37
N THR A 67 -1.59 -8.14 5.42
CA THR A 67 -2.14 -7.67 6.69
C THR A 67 -1.43 -6.42 7.22
N THR A 68 -2.14 -5.68 8.06
CA THR A 68 -1.67 -4.48 8.72
C THR A 68 -2.29 -4.40 10.12
N PRO A 69 -1.64 -3.76 11.11
CA PRO A 69 -2.15 -3.83 12.49
C PRO A 69 -3.36 -2.94 12.78
N GLU A 70 -3.63 -1.91 11.95
CA GLU A 70 -4.56 -0.84 12.31
C GLU A 70 -5.70 -0.74 11.29
N LEU A 71 -6.94 -0.70 11.82
CA LEU A 71 -8.16 -0.77 11.02
C LEU A 71 -8.29 0.38 10.00
N ASN A 72 -8.03 1.60 10.42
CA ASN A 72 -8.19 2.76 9.53
C ASN A 72 -7.22 2.72 8.36
N GLU A 73 -5.99 2.24 8.57
CA GLU A 73 -5.03 2.04 7.48
C GLU A 73 -5.44 0.89 6.58
N ALA A 74 -5.98 -0.19 7.14
CA ALA A 74 -6.47 -1.32 6.36
C ALA A 74 -7.62 -0.89 5.41
N ILE A 75 -8.52 -0.06 5.89
CA ILE A 75 -9.64 0.46 5.09
C ILE A 75 -9.13 1.28 3.90
N ILE A 76 -8.16 2.17 4.14
CA ILE A 76 -7.53 2.96 3.07
C ILE A 76 -6.86 2.06 2.04
N LYS A 77 -6.04 1.10 2.50
CA LYS A 77 -5.32 0.18 1.62
C LYS A 77 -6.27 -0.62 0.74
N LYS A 78 -7.32 -1.15 1.35
CA LYS A 78 -8.36 -1.91 0.62
C LYS A 78 -9.04 -1.04 -0.44
N LYS A 79 -9.40 0.19 -0.08
CA LYS A 79 -10.06 1.12 -1.01
C LYS A 79 -9.15 1.45 -2.21
N VAL A 80 -7.88 1.74 -1.98
CA VAL A 80 -6.93 2.02 -3.05
C VAL A 80 -6.79 0.84 -3.99
N LEU A 81 -6.71 -0.38 -3.44
CA LEU A 81 -6.66 -1.59 -4.26
C LEU A 81 -7.90 -1.73 -5.14
N GLU A 82 -9.08 -1.50 -4.59
CA GLU A 82 -10.34 -1.56 -5.35
C GLU A 82 -10.39 -0.56 -6.51
N LEU A 83 -9.78 0.61 -6.35
CA LEU A 83 -9.77 1.69 -7.33
C LEU A 83 -8.66 1.58 -8.37
N SER A 84 -7.79 0.60 -8.26
CA SER A 84 -6.57 0.48 -9.08
C SER A 84 -6.62 -0.68 -10.05
N ASN A 85 -6.05 -0.48 -11.24
CA ASN A 85 -5.97 -1.54 -12.25
C ASN A 85 -4.83 -2.51 -11.94
N MET A 86 -3.61 -1.99 -11.72
CA MET A 86 -2.43 -2.79 -11.37
C MET A 86 -2.08 -2.55 -9.91
N LYS A 87 -1.93 -3.63 -9.16
CA LYS A 87 -1.86 -3.59 -7.71
C LYS A 87 -0.54 -4.19 -7.22
N TYR A 88 0.29 -3.37 -6.61
CA TYR A 88 1.60 -3.76 -6.13
C TYR A 88 1.74 -3.56 -4.63
N ILE A 89 2.32 -4.56 -3.97
CA ILE A 89 2.69 -4.50 -2.56
C ILE A 89 4.19 -4.26 -2.47
N LEU A 90 4.59 -3.27 -1.70
CA LEU A 90 5.99 -2.98 -1.42
C LEU A 90 6.35 -3.60 -0.08
N ALA A 91 7.31 -4.50 -0.05
CA ALA A 91 7.70 -5.20 1.17
C ALA A 91 9.20 -5.42 1.22
N ASP A 92 9.78 -5.29 2.40
CA ASP A 92 11.11 -5.79 2.67
C ASP A 92 11.04 -7.24 3.19
N LYS A 93 12.20 -7.87 3.36
CA LYS A 93 12.28 -9.28 3.77
C LYS A 93 11.66 -9.60 5.13
N THR A 94 11.50 -8.59 5.99
CA THR A 94 10.98 -8.78 7.35
C THR A 94 9.47 -8.95 7.41
N LYS A 95 8.78 -8.71 6.31
CA LYS A 95 7.31 -8.74 6.26
C LYS A 95 6.75 -10.14 5.98
N PHE A 96 7.57 -11.04 5.45
CA PHE A 96 7.15 -12.38 5.04
C PHE A 96 6.95 -13.31 6.24
N ASP A 97 5.97 -14.21 6.13
CA ASP A 97 5.59 -15.18 7.16
C ASP A 97 5.13 -14.52 8.46
N ARG A 98 4.50 -13.37 8.32
CA ARG A 98 3.92 -12.61 9.44
C ARG A 98 2.44 -12.35 9.19
N VAL A 99 1.68 -12.34 10.28
CA VAL A 99 0.25 -12.01 10.26
C VAL A 99 0.01 -10.90 11.26
N SER A 100 -0.46 -9.75 10.76
CA SER A 100 -0.93 -8.65 11.61
C SER A 100 -2.45 -8.78 11.83
N ASN A 101 -3.02 -7.90 12.64
CA ASN A 101 -4.39 -8.03 13.11
C ASN A 101 -5.46 -8.01 12.02
N ILE A 102 -5.23 -7.29 10.93
CA ILE A 102 -6.28 -7.02 9.95
C ILE A 102 -5.81 -7.33 8.54
N GLN A 103 -6.53 -8.21 7.86
CA GLN A 103 -6.31 -8.49 6.45
C GLN A 103 -6.93 -7.39 5.60
N PHE A 104 -6.18 -6.89 4.61
CA PHE A 104 -6.72 -5.96 3.63
C PHE A 104 -6.75 -6.50 2.21
N SER A 105 -6.11 -7.64 1.93
CA SER A 105 -6.16 -8.29 0.62
C SER A 105 -5.73 -9.76 0.72
N THR A 106 -6.25 -10.56 -0.21
CA THR A 106 -5.77 -11.93 -0.45
C THR A 106 -4.49 -11.89 -1.28
N MET A 107 -3.71 -13.00 -1.24
CA MET A 107 -2.43 -13.06 -1.94
C MET A 107 -2.53 -12.89 -3.45
N ASP A 108 -3.55 -13.47 -4.07
CA ASP A 108 -3.71 -13.49 -5.51
C ASP A 108 -4.16 -12.15 -6.12
N ASN A 109 -4.52 -11.19 -5.30
CA ASN A 109 -4.99 -9.88 -5.77
C ASN A 109 -3.86 -8.92 -6.16
N CYS A 110 -2.64 -9.17 -5.72
CA CYS A 110 -1.52 -8.23 -5.86
C CYS A 110 -0.24 -8.94 -6.29
N LYS A 111 0.68 -8.16 -6.88
CA LYS A 111 2.07 -8.59 -7.07
C LYS A 111 2.96 -7.92 -6.03
N ILE A 112 3.99 -8.61 -5.60
CA ILE A 112 4.92 -8.15 -4.57
C ILE A 112 6.18 -7.61 -5.23
N ILE A 113 6.58 -6.39 -4.84
CA ILE A 113 7.85 -5.79 -5.20
C ILE A 113 8.73 -5.81 -3.96
N THR A 114 9.86 -6.50 -4.05
CA THR A 114 10.78 -6.66 -2.94
C THR A 114 12.22 -6.82 -3.43
N SER A 115 13.16 -6.97 -2.52
CA SER A 115 14.59 -7.14 -2.84
C SER A 115 14.90 -8.55 -3.37
N ASP A 116 16.01 -8.68 -4.09
CA ASP A 116 16.51 -9.98 -4.56
C ASP A 116 16.79 -10.93 -3.39
N GLU A 117 17.30 -10.40 -2.29
CA GLU A 117 17.54 -11.17 -1.07
C GLU A 117 16.24 -11.78 -0.52
N ALA A 118 15.17 -10.97 -0.48
CA ALA A 118 13.86 -11.45 -0.01
C ALA A 118 13.28 -12.51 -0.95
N ILE A 119 13.43 -12.33 -2.25
CA ILE A 119 12.96 -13.30 -3.26
C ILE A 119 13.63 -14.68 -3.04
N LYS A 120 14.94 -14.69 -2.83
CA LYS A 120 15.69 -15.92 -2.58
C LYS A 120 15.28 -16.59 -1.28
N LYS A 121 15.15 -15.81 -0.21
CA LYS A 121 14.82 -16.30 1.13
C LYS A 121 13.40 -16.84 1.22
N HIS A 122 12.47 -16.21 0.51
CA HIS A 122 11.03 -16.49 0.60
C HIS A 122 10.46 -17.05 -0.69
N ASN A 123 11.16 -18.02 -1.27
CA ASN A 123 10.84 -18.61 -2.56
C ASN A 123 9.43 -19.23 -2.64
N LYS A 124 8.83 -19.60 -1.53
CA LYS A 124 7.46 -20.13 -1.53
C LYS A 124 6.41 -19.12 -2.02
N TYR A 125 6.74 -17.83 -2.01
CA TYR A 125 5.88 -16.76 -2.56
C TYR A 125 6.19 -16.44 -4.01
N LYS A 126 7.00 -17.25 -4.69
CA LYS A 126 7.54 -17.01 -6.02
C LYS A 126 6.50 -16.56 -7.05
N LYS A 127 5.34 -17.19 -7.09
CA LYS A 127 4.30 -16.84 -8.07
C LYS A 127 3.69 -15.45 -7.88
N PHE A 128 3.90 -14.83 -6.72
CA PHE A 128 3.37 -13.50 -6.41
C PHE A 128 4.38 -12.38 -6.65
N PHE A 129 5.65 -12.68 -6.85
CA PHE A 129 6.64 -11.65 -7.12
C PHE A 129 6.46 -11.07 -8.53
N LEU A 130 6.70 -9.74 -8.61
CA LEU A 130 6.69 -9.03 -9.88
C LEU A 130 7.81 -9.49 -10.80
#